data_c9cb0fc4da54e5330ac6e317ca1e878a
#
_entry.id   c9cb0fc4da54e5330ac6e317ca1e878a
#
_cell.length_a   1.000
_cell.length_b   1.000
_cell.length_c   1.000
_cell.angle_alpha   90.00
_cell.angle_beta   90.00
_cell.angle_gamma   90.00
#
_symmetry.space_group_name_H-M   'P 1'
#
loop_
_entity.id
_entity.type
_entity.pdbx_description
1 polymer ?
#
loop_
_entity_poly.entity_id
_entity_poly.type
_entity_poly.pdbx_seq_one_letter_code
_entity_poly.pdbx_strand_id
1 'polypeptide(L)'
;MSEIVRTICDVCCNEVDAPVVAVRETVDVRGVSVTDEFWYPVCPLCGNRIGHAATMDRNFEKMYAAYREARDIPQPDEIVALRRRYGFSQRVFAAVLGIGVASVQRYEGGALPSESHAELLRQARDPQALRERLRSGAPRLGERDRERALRAVEQQAARKMDYAVVRLDLLDRLPRVALPETGLRAFDADRLREAVVYLAAHVGSLFVTKLNKVLFYLDFSAYRDEGVGFTGLRYARADYGPVPDQYDLVMAALVDGATLAYREQGDGRVVVARRGADLSAFSPREVARLDAVAAFANGFASTAELSAYSHEERAWLETPSGEVIDYGLACDLRMPATPLP
;
A
#
# COMPACT_ATOMS: atom_id res chain seq x y z
N MET A 1 -0.89 18.56 25.56
CA MET A 1 -0.77 18.33 27.01
C MET A 1 0.25 17.22 27.18
N SER A 2 1.30 17.44 27.99
CA SER A 2 2.29 16.39 28.27
C SER A 2 1.63 15.29 29.09
N GLU A 3 1.81 14.05 28.71
CA GLU A 3 1.38 12.90 29.48
C GLU A 3 2.16 12.85 30.80
N ILE A 4 1.48 12.69 31.93
CA ILE A 4 2.08 12.61 33.28
C ILE A 4 1.74 11.27 33.87
N VAL A 5 2.74 10.59 34.42
CA VAL A 5 2.59 9.26 35.05
C VAL A 5 2.99 9.37 36.51
N ARG A 6 2.08 8.95 37.40
CA ARG A 6 2.40 8.82 38.82
C ARG A 6 3.11 7.50 39.08
N THR A 7 4.34 7.57 39.58
CA THR A 7 5.20 6.41 39.77
C THR A 7 6.25 6.66 40.85
N ILE A 8 6.99 5.62 41.23
CA ILE A 8 8.11 5.73 42.17
C ILE A 8 9.41 5.74 41.36
N CYS A 9 10.25 6.74 41.60
CA CYS A 9 11.59 6.77 41.01
C CYS A 9 12.50 5.77 41.74
N ASP A 10 13.11 4.87 40.98
CA ASP A 10 14.02 3.83 41.46
C ASP A 10 15.36 4.37 41.95
N VAL A 11 15.74 5.61 41.58
CA VAL A 11 17.00 6.24 42.00
C VAL A 11 16.84 7.07 43.28
N CYS A 12 15.85 7.96 43.36
CA CYS A 12 15.64 8.79 44.55
C CYS A 12 14.58 8.25 45.52
N CYS A 13 13.94 7.11 45.21
CA CYS A 13 12.94 6.42 46.01
C CYS A 13 11.72 7.26 46.39
N ASN A 14 11.43 8.33 45.64
CA ASN A 14 10.29 9.20 45.89
C ASN A 14 9.13 8.85 44.91
N GLU A 15 7.91 8.96 45.41
CA GLU A 15 6.71 8.98 44.58
C GLU A 15 6.64 10.32 43.87
N VAL A 16 6.52 10.33 42.53
CA VAL A 16 6.56 11.51 41.67
C VAL A 16 5.52 11.48 40.59
N ASP A 17 5.06 12.64 40.18
CA ASP A 17 4.29 12.85 38.96
C ASP A 17 5.30 13.16 37.84
N ALA A 18 5.70 12.09 37.14
CA ALA A 18 6.75 12.12 36.14
C ALA A 18 6.19 12.48 34.75
N PRO A 19 6.64 13.59 34.14
CA PRO A 19 6.28 13.89 32.75
C PRO A 19 6.91 12.85 31.81
N VAL A 20 6.12 12.39 30.81
CA VAL A 20 6.59 11.50 29.74
C VAL A 20 7.24 12.34 28.65
N VAL A 21 8.52 12.10 28.38
CA VAL A 21 9.34 12.82 27.40
C VAL A 21 9.64 11.89 26.22
N ALA A 22 9.46 12.38 25.01
CA ALA A 22 9.91 11.71 23.80
C ALA A 22 11.40 11.98 23.57
N VAL A 23 12.17 10.92 23.35
CA VAL A 23 13.62 10.97 23.09
C VAL A 23 13.91 10.24 21.80
N ARG A 24 14.57 10.92 20.86
CA ARG A 24 15.05 10.29 19.63
C ARG A 24 16.37 9.60 19.90
N GLU A 25 16.40 8.30 19.82
CA GLU A 25 17.59 7.48 20.05
C GLU A 25 17.63 6.26 19.15
N THR A 26 18.80 5.62 19.09
CA THR A 26 18.99 4.36 18.34
C THR A 26 19.11 3.21 19.33
N VAL A 27 18.28 2.19 19.15
CA VAL A 27 18.31 0.95 19.94
C VAL A 27 18.63 -0.23 19.04
N ASP A 28 19.36 -1.22 19.54
CA ASP A 28 19.59 -2.48 18.84
C ASP A 28 18.49 -3.48 19.17
N VAL A 29 17.85 -4.02 18.14
CA VAL A 29 16.88 -5.10 18.27
C VAL A 29 17.37 -6.30 17.48
N ARG A 30 17.99 -7.26 18.16
CA ARG A 30 18.53 -8.49 17.54
C ARG A 30 19.44 -8.21 16.34
N GLY A 31 20.34 -7.23 16.45
CA GLY A 31 21.29 -6.85 15.42
C GLY A 31 20.70 -5.94 14.31
N VAL A 32 19.51 -5.38 14.52
CA VAL A 32 18.94 -4.32 13.68
C VAL A 32 18.92 -3.03 14.48
N SER A 33 19.59 -2.01 13.98
CA SER A 33 19.57 -0.67 14.58
C SER A 33 18.29 0.05 14.22
N VAL A 34 17.46 0.35 15.23
CA VAL A 34 16.19 1.09 15.09
C VAL A 34 16.37 2.48 15.64
N THR A 35 16.23 3.51 14.80
CA THR A 35 16.30 4.93 15.22
C THR A 35 14.91 5.53 15.17
N ASP A 36 14.36 5.85 16.33
CA ASP A 36 13.02 6.44 16.42
C ASP A 36 12.84 7.25 17.71
N GLU A 37 11.65 7.82 17.92
CA GLU A 37 11.25 8.45 19.16
C GLU A 37 10.69 7.41 20.13
N PHE A 38 11.26 7.37 21.33
CA PHE A 38 10.83 6.51 22.44
C PHE A 38 10.40 7.38 23.63
N TRP A 39 9.48 6.88 24.43
CA TRP A 39 8.84 7.64 25.51
C TRP A 39 9.29 7.13 26.86
N TYR A 40 9.74 8.06 27.72
CA TYR A 40 10.21 7.76 29.06
C TYR A 40 9.62 8.75 30.09
N PRO A 41 9.01 8.27 31.18
CA PRO A 41 8.77 9.13 32.33
C PRO A 41 10.10 9.60 32.89
N VAL A 42 10.23 10.89 33.16
CA VAL A 42 11.44 11.49 33.73
C VAL A 42 11.15 12.02 35.12
N CYS A 43 11.95 11.63 36.08
CA CYS A 43 11.81 12.06 37.45
C CYS A 43 12.07 13.58 37.55
N PRO A 44 11.12 14.41 38.05
CA PRO A 44 11.32 15.85 38.19
C PRO A 44 12.32 16.24 39.28
N LEU A 45 12.66 15.29 40.18
CA LEU A 45 13.57 15.55 41.30
C LEU A 45 15.04 15.27 40.96
N CYS A 46 15.31 14.17 40.21
CA CYS A 46 16.69 13.76 39.93
C CYS A 46 17.02 13.59 38.43
N GLY A 47 16.05 13.80 37.55
CA GLY A 47 16.24 13.69 36.08
C GLY A 47 16.38 12.26 35.54
N ASN A 48 16.24 11.23 36.42
CA ASN A 48 16.36 9.84 35.98
C ASN A 48 15.16 9.42 35.10
N ARG A 49 15.42 8.62 34.07
CA ARG A 49 14.37 7.95 33.29
C ARG A 49 13.82 6.79 34.10
N ILE A 50 12.52 6.73 34.26
CA ILE A 50 11.84 5.72 35.08
C ILE A 50 11.24 4.66 34.17
N GLY A 51 11.44 3.38 34.50
CA GLY A 51 10.76 2.29 33.84
C GLY A 51 9.27 2.27 34.20
N HIS A 52 8.39 2.39 33.21
CA HIS A 52 6.94 2.34 33.41
C HIS A 52 6.29 1.42 32.36
N ALA A 53 5.47 0.46 32.81
CA ALA A 53 4.94 -0.60 31.97
C ALA A 53 4.31 -0.08 30.66
N ALA A 54 3.38 0.87 30.74
CA ALA A 54 2.68 1.37 29.56
C ALA A 54 3.59 2.06 28.54
N THR A 55 4.61 2.83 29.01
CA THR A 55 5.58 3.45 28.09
C THR A 55 6.56 2.42 27.52
N MET A 56 6.95 1.41 28.30
CA MET A 56 7.78 0.29 27.83
C MET A 56 7.06 -0.51 26.77
N ASP A 57 5.79 -0.88 27.00
CA ASP A 57 4.98 -1.62 26.02
C ASP A 57 4.89 -0.86 24.69
N ARG A 58 4.58 0.44 24.74
CA ARG A 58 4.54 1.32 23.56
C ARG A 58 5.89 1.37 22.84
N ASN A 59 6.99 1.45 23.56
CA ASN A 59 8.34 1.45 22.99
C ASN A 59 8.66 0.10 22.37
N PHE A 60 8.32 -1.02 23.00
CA PHE A 60 8.51 -2.36 22.44
C PHE A 60 7.69 -2.60 21.18
N GLU A 61 6.42 -2.18 21.15
CA GLU A 61 5.59 -2.29 19.95
C GLU A 61 6.26 -1.58 18.77
N LYS A 62 6.77 -0.37 18.99
CA LYS A 62 7.44 0.43 17.96
C LYS A 62 8.76 -0.21 17.50
N MET A 63 9.61 -0.62 18.44
CA MET A 63 10.86 -1.32 18.14
C MET A 63 10.61 -2.60 17.33
N TYR A 64 9.60 -3.38 17.73
CA TYR A 64 9.30 -4.64 17.05
C TYR A 64 8.65 -4.45 15.69
N ALA A 65 7.86 -3.40 15.50
CA ALA A 65 7.31 -3.03 14.20
C ALA A 65 8.44 -2.69 13.20
N ALA A 66 9.38 -1.83 13.61
CA ALA A 66 10.54 -1.45 12.80
C ALA A 66 11.46 -2.66 12.50
N TYR A 67 11.68 -3.54 13.48
CA TYR A 67 12.45 -4.78 13.28
C TYR A 67 11.79 -5.67 12.22
N ARG A 68 10.45 -5.84 12.28
CA ARG A 68 9.73 -6.66 11.28
C ARG A 68 9.84 -6.08 9.89
N GLU A 69 9.71 -4.77 9.76
CA GLU A 69 9.87 -4.08 8.48
C GLU A 69 11.27 -4.30 7.90
N ALA A 70 12.32 -4.08 8.70
CA ALA A 70 13.71 -4.28 8.27
C ALA A 70 14.06 -5.73 7.89
N ARG A 71 13.29 -6.71 8.38
CA ARG A 71 13.51 -8.15 8.13
C ARG A 71 12.45 -8.80 7.25
N ASP A 72 11.56 -8.01 6.63
CA ASP A 72 10.43 -8.52 5.83
C ASP A 72 9.58 -9.56 6.57
N ILE A 73 9.32 -9.33 7.85
CA ILE A 73 8.45 -10.18 8.68
C ILE A 73 7.07 -9.54 8.73
N PRO A 74 5.97 -10.31 8.53
CA PRO A 74 4.62 -9.76 8.63
C PRO A 74 4.34 -9.13 10.01
N GLN A 75 3.64 -8.00 10.01
CA GLN A 75 3.12 -7.40 11.24
C GLN A 75 2.03 -8.29 11.87
N PRO A 76 1.71 -8.14 13.16
CA PRO A 76 0.73 -9.00 13.85
C PRO A 76 -0.63 -9.08 13.16
N ASP A 77 -1.15 -7.96 12.72
CA ASP A 77 -2.41 -7.84 11.95
C ASP A 77 -2.30 -8.49 10.56
N GLU A 78 -1.14 -8.38 9.91
CA GLU A 78 -0.87 -9.07 8.64
C GLU A 78 -0.82 -10.60 8.81
N ILE A 79 -0.29 -11.11 9.94
CA ILE A 79 -0.31 -12.55 10.26
C ILE A 79 -1.76 -13.03 10.43
N VAL A 80 -2.59 -12.26 11.13
CA VAL A 80 -4.02 -12.55 11.28
C VAL A 80 -4.72 -12.52 9.91
N ALA A 81 -4.47 -11.50 9.11
CA ALA A 81 -5.05 -11.37 7.76
C ALA A 81 -4.62 -12.52 6.85
N LEU A 82 -3.34 -12.89 6.89
CA LEU A 82 -2.78 -14.02 6.13
C LEU A 82 -3.48 -15.34 6.48
N ARG A 83 -3.65 -15.63 7.76
CA ARG A 83 -4.37 -16.81 8.23
C ARG A 83 -5.84 -16.81 7.80
N ARG A 84 -6.51 -15.66 7.98
CA ARG A 84 -7.93 -15.49 7.61
C ARG A 84 -8.17 -15.60 6.10
N ARG A 85 -7.21 -15.19 5.28
CA ARG A 85 -7.27 -15.33 3.81
C ARG A 85 -7.58 -16.77 3.38
N TYR A 86 -7.01 -17.73 4.10
CA TYR A 86 -7.23 -19.16 3.85
C TYR A 86 -8.38 -19.75 4.69
N GLY A 87 -9.06 -18.94 5.51
CA GLY A 87 -10.09 -19.43 6.44
C GLY A 87 -9.55 -20.33 7.53
N PHE A 88 -8.25 -20.23 7.87
CA PHE A 88 -7.63 -21.10 8.88
C PHE A 88 -7.87 -20.59 10.30
N SER A 89 -8.18 -21.53 11.22
CA SER A 89 -8.03 -21.27 12.65
C SER A 89 -6.54 -21.19 13.03
N GLN A 90 -6.21 -20.61 14.19
CA GLN A 90 -4.82 -20.58 14.70
C GLN A 90 -4.21 -21.98 14.77
N ARG A 91 -5.00 -22.97 15.17
CA ARG A 91 -4.58 -24.38 15.24
C ARG A 91 -4.24 -24.95 13.86
N VAL A 92 -5.09 -24.73 12.87
CA VAL A 92 -4.86 -25.21 11.50
C VAL A 92 -3.65 -24.50 10.90
N PHE A 93 -3.55 -23.17 11.06
CA PHE A 93 -2.42 -22.39 10.55
C PHE A 93 -1.10 -22.83 11.16
N ALA A 94 -1.05 -23.02 12.47
CA ALA A 94 0.11 -23.55 13.17
C ALA A 94 0.52 -24.94 12.65
N ALA A 95 -0.44 -25.83 12.45
CA ALA A 95 -0.19 -27.17 11.94
C ALA A 95 0.31 -27.16 10.48
N VAL A 96 -0.22 -26.29 9.62
CA VAL A 96 0.25 -26.08 8.24
C VAL A 96 1.68 -25.56 8.23
N LEU A 97 2.01 -24.60 9.10
CA LEU A 97 3.37 -24.08 9.23
C LEU A 97 4.34 -25.05 9.93
N GLY A 98 3.84 -26.08 10.62
CA GLY A 98 4.64 -27.01 11.40
C GLY A 98 5.14 -26.45 12.73
N ILE A 99 4.50 -25.39 13.25
CA ILE A 99 4.85 -24.72 14.52
C ILE A 99 3.80 -24.95 15.61
N GLY A 100 4.07 -24.52 16.83
CA GLY A 100 3.10 -24.61 17.93
C GLY A 100 2.00 -23.56 17.83
N VAL A 101 0.78 -23.90 18.27
CA VAL A 101 -0.36 -22.94 18.33
C VAL A 101 -0.01 -21.73 19.20
N ALA A 102 0.63 -21.97 20.36
CA ALA A 102 1.11 -20.90 21.24
C ALA A 102 2.10 -19.94 20.55
N SER A 103 2.87 -20.41 19.56
CA SER A 103 3.75 -19.54 18.77
C SER A 103 2.94 -18.62 17.85
N VAL A 104 1.91 -19.15 17.17
CA VAL A 104 1.01 -18.34 16.34
C VAL A 104 0.32 -17.28 17.20
N GLN A 105 -0.23 -17.67 18.36
CA GLN A 105 -0.88 -16.74 19.29
C GLN A 105 0.06 -15.60 19.72
N ARG A 106 1.31 -15.93 20.08
CA ARG A 106 2.31 -14.93 20.47
C ARG A 106 2.67 -13.99 19.31
N TYR A 107 2.75 -14.50 18.08
CA TYR A 107 3.10 -13.67 16.91
C TYR A 107 1.92 -12.77 16.50
N GLU A 108 0.69 -13.26 16.57
CA GLU A 108 -0.52 -12.43 16.40
C GLU A 108 -0.67 -11.41 17.55
N GLY A 109 -0.11 -11.68 18.72
CA GLY A 109 -0.05 -10.78 19.89
C GLY A 109 1.20 -9.87 19.92
N GLY A 110 2.02 -9.82 18.87
CA GLY A 110 3.13 -8.87 18.76
C GLY A 110 4.52 -9.39 19.11
N ALA A 111 4.68 -10.65 19.57
CA ALA A 111 6.01 -11.20 19.81
C ALA A 111 6.81 -11.38 18.52
N LEU A 112 8.12 -11.19 18.59
CA LEU A 112 9.02 -11.44 17.45
C LEU A 112 9.22 -12.94 17.23
N PRO A 113 9.07 -13.45 15.99
CA PRO A 113 9.36 -14.83 15.66
C PRO A 113 10.89 -15.10 15.70
N SER A 114 11.24 -16.39 15.78
CA SER A 114 12.61 -16.85 15.44
C SER A 114 12.81 -16.70 13.92
N GLU A 115 14.07 -16.69 13.46
CA GLU A 115 14.38 -16.58 12.03
C GLU A 115 13.71 -17.70 11.20
N SER A 116 13.74 -18.94 11.73
CA SER A 116 13.08 -20.08 11.08
C SER A 116 11.57 -19.91 10.97
N HIS A 117 10.91 -19.36 11.99
CA HIS A 117 9.49 -19.09 11.95
C HIS A 117 9.14 -17.86 11.10
N ALA A 118 10.03 -16.86 11.07
CA ALA A 118 9.90 -15.71 10.17
C ALA A 118 9.88 -16.16 8.70
N GLU A 119 10.80 -17.07 8.33
CA GLU A 119 10.83 -17.64 6.98
C GLU A 119 9.52 -18.39 6.64
N LEU A 120 8.98 -19.16 7.57
CA LEU A 120 7.70 -19.84 7.37
C LEU A 120 6.54 -18.86 7.17
N LEU A 121 6.55 -17.74 7.88
CA LEU A 121 5.53 -16.69 7.73
C LEU A 121 5.69 -15.96 6.38
N ARG A 122 6.92 -15.72 5.91
CA ARG A 122 7.19 -15.17 4.57
C ARG A 122 6.64 -16.12 3.49
N GLN A 123 6.99 -17.40 3.56
CA GLN A 123 6.53 -18.42 2.60
C GLN A 123 5.00 -18.57 2.60
N ALA A 124 4.34 -18.38 3.74
CA ALA A 124 2.88 -18.47 3.83
C ALA A 124 2.14 -17.38 3.03
N ARG A 125 2.82 -16.31 2.64
CA ARG A 125 2.25 -15.29 1.74
C ARG A 125 1.99 -15.85 0.32
N ASP A 126 2.71 -16.91 -0.07
CA ASP A 126 2.53 -17.58 -1.35
C ASP A 126 1.65 -18.83 -1.23
N PRO A 127 0.47 -18.85 -1.91
CA PRO A 127 -0.40 -20.02 -1.92
C PRO A 127 0.27 -21.28 -2.47
N GLN A 128 1.21 -21.14 -3.41
CA GLN A 128 1.91 -22.29 -3.99
C GLN A 128 2.83 -22.98 -2.94
N ALA A 129 3.58 -22.18 -2.19
CA ALA A 129 4.44 -22.71 -1.12
C ALA A 129 3.61 -23.44 -0.05
N LEU A 130 2.44 -22.89 0.34
CA LEU A 130 1.53 -23.57 1.26
C LEU A 130 0.93 -24.84 0.69
N ARG A 131 0.60 -24.87 -0.62
CA ARG A 131 0.10 -26.06 -1.29
C ARG A 131 1.13 -27.19 -1.29
N GLU A 132 2.37 -26.87 -1.64
CA GLU A 132 3.48 -27.84 -1.61
C GLU A 132 3.70 -28.39 -0.21
N ARG A 133 3.67 -27.52 0.79
CA ARG A 133 3.82 -27.91 2.20
C ARG A 133 2.70 -28.81 2.68
N LEU A 134 1.45 -28.59 2.27
CA LEU A 134 0.30 -29.43 2.58
C LEU A 134 0.40 -30.80 1.86
N ARG A 135 0.93 -30.84 0.64
CA ARG A 135 1.12 -32.07 -0.14
C ARG A 135 2.29 -32.91 0.35
N SER A 136 3.41 -32.29 0.71
CA SER A 136 4.58 -32.99 1.26
C SER A 136 4.40 -33.55 2.67
N GLY A 137 3.28 -33.24 3.30
CA GLY A 137 2.86 -33.75 4.61
C GLY A 137 2.94 -32.71 5.71
N ALA A 138 1.79 -32.23 6.15
CA ALA A 138 1.64 -31.51 7.42
C ALA A 138 1.29 -32.54 8.53
N PRO A 139 2.28 -33.15 9.20
CA PRO A 139 2.07 -34.36 10.03
C PRO A 139 1.19 -34.11 11.28
N ARG A 140 0.89 -32.85 11.56
CA ARG A 140 0.03 -32.43 12.70
C ARG A 140 -1.43 -32.19 12.31
N LEU A 141 -1.78 -32.34 11.02
CA LEU A 141 -3.15 -32.22 10.52
C LEU A 141 -3.75 -33.60 10.27
N GLY A 142 -4.95 -33.83 10.80
CA GLY A 142 -5.76 -34.98 10.38
C GLY A 142 -6.14 -34.87 8.91
N GLU A 143 -6.41 -35.98 8.27
CA GLU A 143 -6.61 -36.06 6.82
C GLU A 143 -7.74 -35.13 6.32
N ARG A 144 -8.87 -35.08 7.02
CA ARG A 144 -9.99 -34.18 6.71
C ARG A 144 -9.61 -32.68 6.78
N ASP A 145 -8.86 -32.30 7.83
CA ASP A 145 -8.41 -30.90 8.00
C ASP A 145 -7.37 -30.55 6.92
N ARG A 146 -6.51 -31.49 6.54
CA ARG A 146 -5.51 -31.32 5.46
C ARG A 146 -6.18 -31.13 4.11
N GLU A 147 -7.17 -31.95 3.77
CA GLU A 147 -7.93 -31.79 2.53
C GLU A 147 -8.69 -30.46 2.46
N ARG A 148 -9.31 -30.05 3.59
CA ARG A 148 -9.99 -28.76 3.68
C ARG A 148 -9.02 -27.59 3.51
N ALA A 149 -7.86 -27.66 4.15
CA ALA A 149 -6.80 -26.66 4.03
C ALA A 149 -6.27 -26.61 2.58
N LEU A 150 -6.05 -27.77 1.95
CA LEU A 150 -5.59 -27.84 0.57
C LEU A 150 -6.58 -27.20 -0.40
N ARG A 151 -7.89 -27.52 -0.29
CA ARG A 151 -8.94 -26.87 -1.09
C ARG A 151 -8.96 -25.36 -0.92
N ALA A 152 -8.82 -24.84 0.32
CA ALA A 152 -8.80 -23.41 0.58
C ALA A 152 -7.58 -22.73 -0.06
N VAL A 153 -6.40 -23.34 0.03
CA VAL A 153 -5.17 -22.84 -0.60
C VAL A 153 -5.26 -22.90 -2.13
N GLU A 154 -5.81 -23.96 -2.69
CA GLU A 154 -6.02 -24.11 -4.14
C GLU A 154 -7.00 -23.06 -4.69
N GLN A 155 -8.06 -22.74 -3.96
CA GLN A 155 -8.97 -21.64 -4.32
C GLN A 155 -8.25 -20.28 -4.34
N GLN A 156 -7.36 -20.03 -3.38
CA GLN A 156 -6.59 -18.78 -3.37
C GLN A 156 -5.52 -18.75 -4.48
N ALA A 157 -4.90 -19.89 -4.77
CA ALA A 157 -3.96 -20.01 -5.90
C ALA A 157 -4.66 -19.81 -7.24
N ALA A 158 -5.86 -20.36 -7.43
CA ALA A 158 -6.68 -20.15 -8.62
C ALA A 158 -7.05 -18.66 -8.78
N ARG A 159 -7.50 -17.98 -7.71
CA ARG A 159 -7.77 -16.55 -7.74
C ARG A 159 -6.54 -15.72 -8.16
N LYS A 160 -5.35 -16.07 -7.65
CA LYS A 160 -4.08 -15.40 -8.05
C LYS A 160 -3.77 -15.65 -9.53
N MET A 161 -4.10 -16.83 -10.05
CA MET A 161 -3.93 -17.19 -11.46
C MET A 161 -4.95 -16.49 -12.35
N ASP A 162 -6.21 -16.35 -11.90
CA ASP A 162 -7.24 -15.59 -12.60
C ASP A 162 -6.82 -14.11 -12.76
N TYR A 163 -6.22 -13.51 -11.75
CA TYR A 163 -5.65 -12.15 -11.85
C TYR A 163 -4.51 -12.07 -12.86
N ALA A 164 -3.64 -13.07 -12.94
CA ALA A 164 -2.57 -13.10 -13.92
C ALA A 164 -3.13 -13.27 -15.36
N VAL A 165 -4.15 -14.11 -15.53
CA VAL A 165 -4.84 -14.29 -16.81
C VAL A 165 -5.58 -13.02 -17.23
N VAL A 166 -6.33 -12.40 -16.30
CA VAL A 166 -7.01 -11.10 -16.55
C VAL A 166 -6.00 -10.03 -16.91
N ARG A 167 -4.84 -10.00 -16.24
CA ARG A 167 -3.76 -9.06 -16.55
C ARG A 167 -3.19 -9.27 -17.96
N LEU A 168 -3.00 -10.51 -18.39
CA LEU A 168 -2.54 -10.83 -19.74
C LEU A 168 -3.59 -10.45 -20.79
N ASP A 169 -4.86 -10.81 -20.55
CA ASP A 169 -5.98 -10.46 -21.43
C ASP A 169 -6.17 -8.94 -21.53
N LEU A 170 -6.00 -8.21 -20.43
CA LEU A 170 -6.04 -6.74 -20.44
C LEU A 170 -4.90 -6.16 -21.28
N LEU A 171 -3.68 -6.65 -21.08
CA LEU A 171 -2.51 -6.17 -21.85
C LEU A 171 -2.67 -6.45 -23.36
N ASP A 172 -3.41 -7.49 -23.72
CA ASP A 172 -3.71 -7.81 -25.13
C ASP A 172 -4.84 -6.95 -25.72
N ARG A 173 -5.72 -6.37 -24.89
CA ARG A 173 -6.84 -5.50 -25.31
C ARG A 173 -6.46 -4.04 -25.41
N LEU A 174 -5.45 -3.59 -24.67
CA LEU A 174 -5.02 -2.19 -24.72
C LEU A 174 -4.11 -1.95 -25.93
N PRO A 175 -4.27 -0.82 -26.65
CA PRO A 175 -3.49 -0.52 -27.83
C PRO A 175 -2.00 -0.45 -27.50
N ARG A 176 -1.20 -1.39 -28.00
CA ARG A 176 0.27 -1.36 -27.93
C ARG A 176 0.90 -0.45 -29.00
N VAL A 177 0.07 0.31 -29.67
CA VAL A 177 0.46 1.24 -30.73
C VAL A 177 0.09 2.65 -30.29
N ALA A 178 0.94 3.62 -30.61
CA ALA A 178 0.63 5.02 -30.39
C ALA A 178 -0.51 5.46 -31.32
N LEU A 179 -1.65 5.81 -30.73
CA LEU A 179 -2.86 6.26 -31.42
C LEU A 179 -3.26 7.64 -30.91
N PRO A 180 -4.04 8.42 -31.67
CA PRO A 180 -4.55 9.70 -31.18
C PRO A 180 -5.30 9.57 -29.85
N GLU A 181 -6.16 8.56 -29.71
CA GLU A 181 -6.93 8.30 -28.49
C GLU A 181 -6.10 7.78 -27.30
N THR A 182 -4.82 7.46 -27.51
CA THR A 182 -3.86 7.11 -26.43
C THR A 182 -2.86 8.24 -26.16
N GLY A 183 -3.15 9.45 -26.66
CA GLY A 183 -2.25 10.58 -26.58
C GLY A 183 -0.93 10.36 -27.32
N LEU A 184 -0.96 9.67 -28.46
CA LEU A 184 0.20 9.33 -29.29
C LEU A 184 1.28 8.52 -28.53
N ARG A 185 0.91 7.81 -27.45
CA ARG A 185 1.80 6.91 -26.70
C ARG A 185 1.25 5.48 -26.71
N ALA A 186 2.11 4.52 -26.98
CA ALA A 186 1.78 3.12 -26.78
C ALA A 186 1.61 2.83 -25.27
N PHE A 187 0.58 2.07 -24.91
CA PHE A 187 0.37 1.68 -23.52
C PHE A 187 1.53 0.83 -23.00
N ASP A 188 2.01 1.17 -21.80
CA ASP A 188 3.05 0.44 -21.06
C ASP A 188 2.59 0.22 -19.61
N ALA A 189 2.33 -1.03 -19.27
CA ALA A 189 1.79 -1.40 -17.96
C ALA A 189 2.79 -1.20 -16.81
N ASP A 190 4.08 -1.38 -17.06
CA ASP A 190 5.10 -1.22 -16.03
C ASP A 190 5.33 0.27 -15.76
N ARG A 191 5.35 1.08 -16.80
CA ARG A 191 5.37 2.54 -16.68
C ARG A 191 4.15 3.07 -15.93
N LEU A 192 2.95 2.63 -16.27
CA LEU A 192 1.73 3.00 -15.54
C LEU A 192 1.82 2.59 -14.06
N ARG A 193 2.32 1.39 -13.77
CA ARG A 193 2.48 0.90 -12.41
C ARG A 193 3.41 1.79 -11.60
N GLU A 194 4.59 2.13 -12.12
CA GLU A 194 5.55 2.96 -11.40
C GLU A 194 5.02 4.40 -11.21
N ALA A 195 4.29 4.95 -12.17
CA ALA A 195 3.60 6.22 -12.00
C ALA A 195 2.55 6.17 -10.88
N VAL A 196 1.75 5.10 -10.80
CA VAL A 196 0.74 4.94 -9.73
C VAL A 196 1.41 4.68 -8.37
N VAL A 197 2.51 3.93 -8.31
CA VAL A 197 3.31 3.76 -7.07
C VAL A 197 3.81 5.12 -6.57
N TYR A 198 4.33 5.94 -7.48
CA TYR A 198 4.77 7.30 -7.15
C TYR A 198 3.62 8.16 -6.61
N LEU A 199 2.51 8.21 -7.34
CA LEU A 199 1.33 8.99 -6.95
C LEU A 199 0.73 8.52 -5.62
N ALA A 200 0.72 7.20 -5.36
CA ALA A 200 0.22 6.65 -4.10
C ALA A 200 1.07 7.04 -2.88
N ALA A 201 2.36 7.35 -3.09
CA ALA A 201 3.26 7.84 -2.05
C ALA A 201 3.17 9.37 -1.83
N HIS A 202 2.75 10.15 -2.86
CA HIS A 202 2.82 11.61 -2.83
C HIS A 202 1.44 12.29 -2.80
N VAL A 203 0.35 11.59 -3.12
CA VAL A 203 -1.03 12.11 -3.08
C VAL A 203 -1.73 11.63 -1.82
N GLY A 204 -2.18 12.56 -1.00
CA GLY A 204 -2.93 12.27 0.23
C GLY A 204 -4.25 11.55 -0.07
N SER A 205 -4.51 10.43 0.65
CA SER A 205 -5.71 9.60 0.52
C SER A 205 -6.12 9.38 -0.94
N LEU A 206 -5.27 8.66 -1.67
CA LEU A 206 -5.49 8.38 -3.09
C LEU A 206 -6.60 7.33 -3.27
N PHE A 207 -7.85 7.74 -3.06
CA PHE A 207 -9.02 6.91 -3.37
C PHE A 207 -9.03 6.52 -4.86
N VAL A 208 -9.58 5.35 -5.19
CA VAL A 208 -9.69 4.88 -6.58
C VAL A 208 -10.33 5.94 -7.49
N THR A 209 -11.39 6.60 -7.01
CA THR A 209 -12.05 7.69 -7.74
C THR A 209 -11.15 8.92 -7.92
N LYS A 210 -10.30 9.24 -6.94
CA LYS A 210 -9.28 10.31 -7.05
C LYS A 210 -8.19 9.92 -8.03
N LEU A 211 -7.70 8.68 -7.97
CA LEU A 211 -6.67 8.18 -8.89
C LEU A 211 -7.09 8.30 -10.35
N ASN A 212 -8.34 7.99 -10.69
CA ASN A 212 -8.83 8.12 -12.07
C ASN A 212 -8.67 9.55 -12.61
N LYS A 213 -8.96 10.57 -11.79
CA LYS A 213 -8.77 11.98 -12.16
C LYS A 213 -7.30 12.37 -12.24
N VAL A 214 -6.52 11.89 -11.29
CA VAL A 214 -5.07 12.15 -11.25
C VAL A 214 -4.39 11.58 -12.51
N LEU A 215 -4.77 10.37 -12.94
CA LEU A 215 -4.28 9.79 -14.20
C LEU A 215 -4.72 10.59 -15.43
N PHE A 216 -5.97 11.04 -15.46
CA PHE A 216 -6.44 11.93 -16.52
C PHE A 216 -5.60 13.21 -16.62
N TYR A 217 -5.40 13.91 -15.50
CA TYR A 217 -4.56 15.11 -15.49
C TYR A 217 -3.10 14.84 -15.84
N LEU A 218 -2.57 13.69 -15.44
CA LEU A 218 -1.20 13.28 -15.80
C LEU A 218 -1.03 13.14 -17.31
N ASP A 219 -1.95 12.43 -17.97
CA ASP A 219 -1.88 12.19 -19.40
C ASP A 219 -2.21 13.45 -20.22
N PHE A 220 -3.29 14.15 -19.86
CA PHE A 220 -3.75 15.33 -20.62
C PHE A 220 -2.79 16.51 -20.46
N SER A 221 -2.20 16.71 -19.27
CA SER A 221 -1.17 17.74 -19.12
C SER A 221 0.11 17.41 -19.88
N ALA A 222 0.50 16.12 -19.94
CA ALA A 222 1.63 15.69 -20.75
C ALA A 222 1.38 15.95 -22.24
N TYR A 223 0.21 15.57 -22.72
CA TYR A 223 -0.15 15.78 -24.12
C TYR A 223 -0.24 17.28 -24.47
N ARG A 224 -0.85 18.12 -23.63
CA ARG A 224 -0.90 19.57 -23.83
C ARG A 224 0.48 20.20 -23.96
N ASP A 225 1.39 19.83 -23.07
CA ASP A 225 2.68 20.50 -22.92
C ASP A 225 3.77 19.91 -23.85
N GLU A 226 3.65 18.63 -24.25
CA GLU A 226 4.68 17.89 -24.97
C GLU A 226 4.18 17.20 -26.26
N GLY A 227 2.87 17.21 -26.53
CA GLY A 227 2.25 16.54 -27.67
C GLY A 227 2.17 15.01 -27.54
N VAL A 228 2.54 14.46 -26.38
CA VAL A 228 2.52 13.02 -26.10
C VAL A 228 1.99 12.76 -24.70
N GLY A 229 1.03 11.84 -24.55
CA GLY A 229 0.51 11.40 -23.26
C GLY A 229 1.57 10.75 -22.39
N PHE A 230 1.26 10.55 -21.10
CA PHE A 230 2.20 9.99 -20.14
C PHE A 230 2.15 8.46 -20.07
N THR A 231 0.94 7.87 -20.02
CA THR A 231 0.73 6.43 -19.77
C THR A 231 0.32 5.63 -20.99
N GLY A 232 -0.25 6.29 -22.01
CA GLY A 232 -0.87 5.65 -23.15
C GLY A 232 -2.28 5.09 -22.89
N LEU A 233 -2.93 5.52 -21.81
CA LEU A 233 -4.32 5.18 -21.54
C LEU A 233 -5.27 5.98 -22.41
N ARG A 234 -6.42 5.38 -22.77
CA ARG A 234 -7.60 6.09 -23.25
C ARG A 234 -8.46 6.51 -22.07
N TYR A 235 -9.21 7.58 -22.21
CA TYR A 235 -10.12 8.08 -21.20
C TYR A 235 -11.54 8.15 -21.75
N ALA A 236 -12.52 7.84 -20.93
CA ALA A 236 -13.93 7.93 -21.26
C ALA A 236 -14.64 8.92 -20.34
N ARG A 237 -15.69 9.56 -20.85
CA ARG A 237 -16.60 10.36 -20.03
C ARG A 237 -17.50 9.47 -19.20
N ALA A 238 -17.35 9.50 -17.88
CA ALA A 238 -18.22 8.83 -16.92
C ALA A 238 -18.97 9.86 -16.05
N ASP A 239 -20.02 9.42 -15.35
CA ASP A 239 -20.88 10.30 -14.53
C ASP A 239 -20.12 11.05 -13.43
N TYR A 240 -19.06 10.45 -12.91
CA TYR A 240 -18.22 11.04 -11.85
C TYR A 240 -16.93 11.69 -12.38
N GLY A 241 -16.88 12.06 -13.66
CA GLY A 241 -15.73 12.70 -14.30
C GLY A 241 -14.96 11.75 -15.24
N PRO A 242 -13.86 12.23 -15.88
CA PRO A 242 -13.06 11.42 -16.75
C PRO A 242 -12.43 10.24 -16.00
N VAL A 243 -12.48 9.06 -16.62
CA VAL A 243 -11.90 7.81 -16.09
C VAL A 243 -11.11 7.12 -17.20
N PRO A 244 -10.05 6.35 -16.87
CA PRO A 244 -9.45 5.46 -17.86
C PRO A 244 -10.51 4.53 -18.47
N ASP A 245 -10.50 4.38 -19.79
CA ASP A 245 -11.37 3.42 -20.48
C ASP A 245 -11.09 2.02 -19.90
N GLN A 246 -12.16 1.29 -19.54
CA GLN A 246 -12.06 -0.01 -18.85
C GLN A 246 -11.29 0.06 -17.49
N TYR A 247 -11.50 1.14 -16.73
CA TYR A 247 -10.76 1.41 -15.48
C TYR A 247 -10.77 0.24 -14.47
N ASP A 248 -11.84 -0.56 -14.42
CA ASP A 248 -11.92 -1.74 -13.54
C ASP A 248 -10.83 -2.77 -13.89
N LEU A 249 -10.60 -3.00 -15.19
CA LEU A 249 -9.55 -3.90 -15.66
C LEU A 249 -8.15 -3.30 -15.42
N VAL A 250 -8.00 -1.99 -15.65
CA VAL A 250 -6.74 -1.28 -15.36
C VAL A 250 -6.40 -1.40 -13.87
N MET A 251 -7.36 -1.16 -12.99
CA MET A 251 -7.16 -1.28 -11.54
C MET A 251 -6.89 -2.71 -11.11
N ALA A 252 -7.59 -3.71 -11.68
CA ALA A 252 -7.34 -5.12 -11.40
C ALA A 252 -5.92 -5.56 -11.83
N ALA A 253 -5.40 -4.99 -12.91
CA ALA A 253 -4.03 -5.26 -13.37
C ALA A 253 -2.95 -4.59 -12.52
N LEU A 254 -3.24 -3.40 -11.96
CA LEU A 254 -2.29 -2.62 -11.16
C LEU A 254 -2.18 -3.11 -9.72
N VAL A 255 -3.32 -3.44 -9.08
CA VAL A 255 -3.36 -3.77 -7.64
C VAL A 255 -3.14 -5.26 -7.45
N ASP A 256 -1.88 -5.64 -7.39
CA ASP A 256 -1.42 -7.04 -7.25
C ASP A 256 -1.27 -7.51 -5.79
N GLY A 257 -1.45 -6.60 -4.83
CA GLY A 257 -1.26 -6.84 -3.40
C GLY A 257 0.21 -6.86 -2.95
N ALA A 258 1.16 -6.93 -3.89
CA ALA A 258 2.60 -6.93 -3.61
C ALA A 258 3.24 -5.55 -3.81
N THR A 259 2.92 -4.89 -4.94
CA THR A 259 3.44 -3.55 -5.28
C THR A 259 2.45 -2.45 -4.89
N LEU A 260 1.19 -2.66 -5.26
CA LEU A 260 0.06 -1.79 -4.92
C LEU A 260 -1.01 -2.62 -4.21
N ALA A 261 -1.64 -2.04 -3.21
CA ALA A 261 -2.72 -2.69 -2.45
C ALA A 261 -3.87 -1.71 -2.20
N TYR A 262 -5.05 -2.26 -1.89
CA TYR A 262 -6.15 -1.46 -1.35
C TYR A 262 -6.10 -1.43 0.17
N ARG A 263 -6.38 -0.27 0.74
CA ARG A 263 -6.70 -0.08 2.15
C ARG A 263 -8.11 0.49 2.23
N GLU A 264 -8.99 -0.17 2.99
CA GLU A 264 -10.33 0.34 3.25
C GLU A 264 -10.25 1.60 4.12
N GLN A 265 -11.01 2.64 3.75
CA GLN A 265 -11.09 3.89 4.51
C GLN A 265 -12.48 4.49 4.35
N GLY A 266 -13.31 4.42 5.40
CA GLY A 266 -14.74 4.71 5.31
C GLY A 266 -15.42 3.78 4.30
N ASP A 267 -16.26 4.32 3.43
CA ASP A 267 -16.96 3.56 2.39
C ASP A 267 -16.14 3.40 1.09
N GLY A 268 -14.87 3.80 1.09
CA GLY A 268 -14.02 3.79 -0.10
C GLY A 268 -12.71 3.02 0.06
N ARG A 269 -12.05 2.76 -1.07
CA ARG A 269 -10.75 2.09 -1.15
C ARG A 269 -9.67 3.10 -1.55
N VAL A 270 -8.62 3.17 -0.74
CA VAL A 270 -7.42 3.97 -1.00
C VAL A 270 -6.36 3.05 -1.60
N VAL A 271 -5.73 3.49 -2.68
CA VAL A 271 -4.58 2.80 -3.28
C VAL A 271 -3.33 3.19 -2.49
N VAL A 272 -2.60 2.19 -2.02
CA VAL A 272 -1.37 2.38 -1.24
C VAL A 272 -0.21 1.65 -1.90
N ALA A 273 0.94 2.30 -1.94
CA ALA A 273 2.18 1.69 -2.39
C ALA A 273 2.80 0.84 -1.27
N ARG A 274 3.33 -0.33 -1.64
CA ARG A 274 4.05 -1.26 -0.75
C ARG A 274 5.57 -1.13 -0.88
N ARG A 275 6.04 -0.37 -1.85
CA ARG A 275 7.46 -0.06 -2.09
C ARG A 275 7.60 1.33 -2.70
N GLY A 276 8.83 1.84 -2.79
CA GLY A 276 9.14 3.03 -3.58
C GLY A 276 8.98 2.80 -5.09
N ALA A 277 8.71 3.87 -5.82
CA ALA A 277 8.63 3.83 -7.28
C ALA A 277 10.03 3.69 -7.90
N ASP A 278 10.15 2.90 -8.94
CA ASP A 278 11.31 2.88 -9.80
C ASP A 278 11.20 4.02 -10.85
N LEU A 279 11.95 5.08 -10.63
CA LEU A 279 11.94 6.25 -11.50
C LEU A 279 12.93 6.15 -12.67
N SER A 280 13.67 5.06 -12.80
CA SER A 280 14.65 4.89 -13.90
C SER A 280 14.03 4.90 -15.31
N ALA A 281 12.72 4.57 -15.40
CA ALA A 281 11.96 4.59 -16.64
C ALA A 281 11.43 5.99 -17.03
N PHE A 282 11.65 7.01 -16.18
CA PHE A 282 11.15 8.37 -16.38
C PHE A 282 12.30 9.36 -16.59
N SER A 283 12.12 10.27 -17.55
CA SER A 283 13.00 11.41 -17.68
C SER A 283 12.81 12.42 -16.53
N PRO A 284 13.77 13.33 -16.27
CA PRO A 284 13.61 14.37 -15.25
C PRO A 284 12.33 15.22 -15.44
N ARG A 285 11.94 15.48 -16.68
CA ARG A 285 10.69 16.19 -17.02
C ARG A 285 9.45 15.41 -16.62
N GLU A 286 9.46 14.10 -16.84
CA GLU A 286 8.34 13.23 -16.47
C GLU A 286 8.21 13.10 -14.95
N VAL A 287 9.33 13.07 -14.23
CA VAL A 287 9.30 13.12 -12.75
C VAL A 287 8.74 14.46 -12.27
N ALA A 288 9.19 15.60 -12.83
CA ALA A 288 8.64 16.91 -12.49
C ALA A 288 7.13 17.00 -12.78
N ARG A 289 6.64 16.32 -13.81
CA ARG A 289 5.20 16.23 -14.10
C ARG A 289 4.45 15.41 -13.05
N LEU A 290 5.00 14.29 -12.62
CA LEU A 290 4.43 13.50 -11.52
C LEU A 290 4.31 14.35 -10.25
N ASP A 291 5.34 15.14 -9.92
CA ASP A 291 5.33 16.08 -8.80
C ASP A 291 4.24 17.15 -8.96
N ALA A 292 4.16 17.76 -10.13
CA ALA A 292 3.18 18.81 -10.40
C ALA A 292 1.74 18.30 -10.30
N VAL A 293 1.47 17.09 -10.83
CA VAL A 293 0.15 16.47 -10.75
C VAL A 293 -0.18 16.03 -9.32
N ALA A 294 0.78 15.53 -8.57
CA ALA A 294 0.59 15.20 -7.16
C ALA A 294 0.29 16.47 -6.33
N ALA A 295 1.04 17.55 -6.54
CA ALA A 295 0.81 18.83 -5.89
C ALA A 295 -0.58 19.41 -6.26
N PHE A 296 -0.95 19.38 -7.53
CA PHE A 296 -2.27 19.79 -8.00
C PHE A 296 -3.39 19.00 -7.32
N ALA A 297 -3.29 17.67 -7.28
CA ALA A 297 -4.28 16.81 -6.64
C ALA A 297 -4.39 17.04 -5.12
N ASN A 298 -3.29 17.41 -4.47
CA ASN A 298 -3.24 17.75 -3.05
C ASN A 298 -3.80 19.15 -2.74
N GLY A 299 -3.94 20.02 -3.73
CA GLY A 299 -4.60 21.33 -3.60
C GLY A 299 -6.09 21.26 -3.35
N PHE A 300 -6.74 20.10 -3.58
CA PHE A 300 -8.16 19.90 -3.33
C PHE A 300 -8.41 19.28 -1.96
N ALA A 301 -9.34 19.86 -1.20
CA ALA A 301 -9.68 19.38 0.14
C ALA A 301 -10.33 17.98 0.15
N SER A 302 -10.95 17.56 -0.97
CA SER A 302 -11.64 16.29 -1.09
C SER A 302 -11.60 15.72 -2.52
N THR A 303 -11.87 14.41 -2.63
CA THR A 303 -12.08 13.76 -3.93
C THR A 303 -13.30 14.34 -4.68
N ALA A 304 -14.35 14.74 -3.95
CA ALA A 304 -15.54 15.34 -4.53
C ALA A 304 -15.22 16.69 -5.17
N GLU A 305 -14.38 17.51 -4.54
CA GLU A 305 -13.94 18.79 -5.09
C GLU A 305 -13.12 18.63 -6.38
N LEU A 306 -12.15 17.71 -6.40
CA LEU A 306 -11.41 17.37 -7.61
C LEU A 306 -12.34 16.82 -8.71
N SER A 307 -13.34 16.01 -8.35
CA SER A 307 -14.33 15.51 -9.29
C SER A 307 -15.15 16.66 -9.89
N ALA A 308 -15.66 17.57 -9.05
CA ALA A 308 -16.39 18.76 -9.53
C ALA A 308 -15.53 19.62 -10.45
N TYR A 309 -14.26 19.84 -10.09
CA TYR A 309 -13.31 20.56 -10.95
C TYR A 309 -13.12 19.86 -12.31
N SER A 310 -13.03 18.54 -12.33
CA SER A 310 -12.88 17.78 -13.57
C SER A 310 -14.11 17.79 -14.47
N HIS A 311 -15.30 18.04 -13.93
CA HIS A 311 -16.54 18.20 -14.70
C HIS A 311 -16.62 19.54 -15.45
N GLU A 312 -15.77 20.50 -15.11
CA GLU A 312 -15.69 21.77 -15.79
C GLU A 312 -14.61 21.78 -16.90
N GLU A 313 -13.90 20.66 -17.09
CA GLU A 313 -12.97 20.50 -18.19
C GLU A 313 -13.71 20.40 -19.52
N ARG A 314 -13.24 21.12 -20.53
CA ARG A 314 -13.80 21.07 -21.88
C ARG A 314 -13.81 19.63 -22.41
N ALA A 315 -12.76 18.89 -22.14
CA ALA A 315 -12.63 17.48 -22.49
C ALA A 315 -13.80 16.60 -21.95
N TRP A 316 -14.33 16.92 -20.75
CA TRP A 316 -15.48 16.22 -20.21
C TRP A 316 -16.81 16.78 -20.73
N LEU A 317 -16.93 18.11 -20.87
CA LEU A 317 -18.17 18.77 -21.28
C LEU A 317 -18.55 18.45 -22.72
N GLU A 318 -17.60 18.43 -23.64
CA GLU A 318 -17.84 18.26 -25.08
C GLU A 318 -17.88 16.79 -25.53
N THR A 319 -17.43 15.85 -24.71
CA THR A 319 -17.51 14.42 -25.01
C THR A 319 -18.88 13.86 -24.64
N PRO A 320 -19.59 13.10 -25.49
CA PRO A 320 -20.83 12.43 -25.12
C PRO A 320 -20.59 11.41 -23.99
N SER A 321 -21.64 11.15 -23.16
CA SER A 321 -21.54 10.20 -22.04
C SER A 321 -21.18 8.81 -22.54
N GLY A 322 -20.17 8.19 -21.91
CA GLY A 322 -19.68 6.85 -22.23
C GLY A 322 -18.69 6.80 -23.41
N GLU A 323 -18.47 7.90 -24.12
CA GLU A 323 -17.54 7.94 -25.25
C GLU A 323 -16.11 8.28 -24.82
N VAL A 324 -15.16 7.94 -25.71
CA VAL A 324 -13.73 8.21 -25.53
C VAL A 324 -13.46 9.71 -25.70
N ILE A 325 -12.73 10.27 -24.76
CA ILE A 325 -12.33 11.67 -24.74
C ILE A 325 -11.16 11.88 -25.71
N ASP A 326 -11.30 12.87 -26.60
CA ASP A 326 -10.24 13.26 -27.52
C ASP A 326 -9.12 14.02 -26.79
N TYR A 327 -7.88 13.56 -26.93
CA TYR A 327 -6.71 14.22 -26.39
C TYR A 327 -6.46 15.61 -26.99
N GLY A 328 -6.99 15.91 -28.19
CA GLY A 328 -6.96 17.26 -28.76
C GLY A 328 -7.60 18.32 -27.86
N LEU A 329 -8.54 17.93 -27.00
CA LEU A 329 -9.19 18.81 -26.02
C LEU A 329 -8.27 19.17 -24.83
N ALA A 330 -7.08 18.57 -24.74
CA ALA A 330 -6.10 18.90 -23.71
C ALA A 330 -5.55 20.34 -23.84
N CYS A 331 -5.65 20.97 -25.01
CA CYS A 331 -5.19 22.35 -25.21
C CYS A 331 -5.85 23.35 -24.26
N ASP A 332 -7.07 23.08 -23.81
CA ASP A 332 -7.86 23.92 -22.90
C ASP A 332 -7.90 23.38 -21.45
N LEU A 333 -6.97 22.46 -21.11
CA LEU A 333 -6.89 21.89 -19.77
C LEU A 333 -6.66 22.96 -18.71
N ARG A 334 -7.52 23.00 -17.71
CA ARG A 334 -7.52 24.02 -16.63
C ARG A 334 -6.39 23.82 -15.61
N MET A 335 -5.86 22.61 -15.51
CA MET A 335 -4.67 22.38 -14.70
C MET A 335 -3.52 23.29 -15.20
N PRO A 336 -2.82 24.04 -14.32
CA PRO A 336 -1.69 24.88 -14.72
C PRO A 336 -0.62 24.09 -15.49
N ALA A 337 0.04 24.75 -16.42
CA ALA A 337 1.16 24.15 -17.14
C ALA A 337 2.28 23.76 -16.16
N THR A 338 2.89 22.61 -16.40
CA THR A 338 4.02 22.15 -15.59
C THR A 338 5.26 22.99 -15.94
N PRO A 339 5.90 23.66 -14.95
CA PRO A 339 7.16 24.32 -15.20
C PRO A 339 8.18 23.30 -15.73
N LEU A 340 8.83 23.63 -16.82
CA LEU A 340 9.89 22.79 -17.38
C LEU A 340 11.16 22.98 -16.54
N PRO A 341 11.84 21.90 -16.11
CA PRO A 341 13.14 21.99 -15.49
C PRO A 341 14.23 22.47 -16.46
#